data_f256532a766e15c39ccdec642c8c2587
#
_entry.id   f256532a766e15c39ccdec642c8c2587
#
_cell.length_a   1.000
_cell.length_b   1.000
_cell.length_c   1.000
_cell.angle_alpha   90.00
_cell.angle_beta   90.00
_cell.angle_gamma   90.00
#
_symmetry.space_group_name_H-M   'P 1'
#
loop_
_entity.id
_entity.type
_entity.pdbx_description
1 polymer ?
#
loop_
_entity_poly.entity_id
_entity_poly.type
_entity_poly.pdbx_seq_one_letter_code
_entity_poly.pdbx_strand_id
1 'polypeptide(L)'
;MKPRKLALGNRNIIGKRVTEARLSQGMKQVELLAKLQLAGVDMSIPALSLLEGQKRPVSDIELNALADILNVSVDWLLCRQDP
;
A
#
# COMPACT_ATOMS: atom_id res chain seq x y z
N MET A 1 21.86 -10.95 0.28
CA MET A 1 20.62 -10.41 -0.32
C MET A 1 21.00 -9.26 -1.24
N LYS A 2 20.44 -9.25 -2.44
CA LYS A 2 20.70 -8.15 -3.37
C LYS A 2 20.05 -6.86 -2.88
N PRO A 3 20.72 -5.72 -2.96
CA PRO A 3 20.08 -4.44 -2.65
C PRO A 3 18.91 -4.19 -3.61
N ARG A 4 17.85 -3.58 -3.10
CA ARG A 4 16.72 -3.19 -3.92
C ARG A 4 17.04 -1.90 -4.65
N LYS A 5 16.53 -1.78 -5.88
CA LYS A 5 16.76 -0.57 -6.69
C LYS A 5 15.94 0.61 -6.21
N LEU A 6 14.77 0.36 -5.61
CA LEU A 6 13.90 1.42 -5.12
C LEU A 6 14.33 1.90 -3.75
N ALA A 7 14.26 3.21 -3.53
CA ALA A 7 14.43 3.78 -2.20
C ALA A 7 13.23 3.37 -1.35
N LEU A 8 13.48 2.61 -0.29
CA LEU A 8 12.43 2.12 0.59
C LEU A 8 12.42 2.92 1.87
N GLY A 9 11.22 3.16 2.40
CA GLY A 9 11.06 3.79 3.69
C GLY A 9 11.49 2.87 4.82
N ASN A 10 11.63 3.42 6.03
CA ASN A 10 12.11 2.68 7.19
C ASN A 10 10.97 2.09 8.04
N ARG A 11 9.71 2.37 7.74
CA ARG A 11 8.56 1.86 8.50
C ARG A 11 7.74 0.85 7.70
N ASN A 12 7.66 1.02 6.39
CA ASN A 12 7.11 0.04 5.48
C ASN A 12 7.76 0.22 4.12
N ILE A 13 7.68 -0.79 3.28
CA ILE A 13 8.29 -0.74 1.95
C ILE A 13 7.24 -0.68 0.84
N ILE A 14 5.95 -0.70 1.17
CA ILE A 14 4.88 -0.80 0.18
C ILE A 14 4.23 0.54 -0.15
N GLY A 15 4.42 1.56 0.70
CA GLY A 15 3.63 2.79 0.62
C GLY A 15 3.68 3.47 -0.73
N LYS A 16 4.86 3.56 -1.33
CA LYS A 16 5.04 4.18 -2.63
C LYS A 16 4.27 3.43 -3.71
N ARG A 17 4.28 2.10 -3.68
CA ARG A 17 3.54 1.28 -4.64
C ARG A 17 2.04 1.34 -4.43
N VAL A 18 1.60 1.48 -3.18
CA VAL A 18 0.18 1.72 -2.88
C VAL A 18 -0.28 3.01 -3.54
N THR A 19 0.46 4.09 -3.38
CA THR A 19 0.15 5.37 -4.01
C THR A 19 0.14 5.24 -5.53
N GLU A 20 1.15 4.60 -6.09
CA GLU A 20 1.29 4.41 -7.53
C GLU A 20 0.10 3.64 -8.11
N ALA A 21 -0.27 2.52 -7.50
CA ALA A 21 -1.39 1.71 -7.95
C ALA A 21 -2.72 2.47 -7.82
N ARG A 22 -2.90 3.18 -6.71
CA ARG A 22 -4.09 3.97 -6.47
C ARG A 22 -4.26 5.06 -7.55
N LEU A 23 -3.21 5.82 -7.77
CA LEU A 23 -3.23 6.91 -8.76
C LEU A 23 -3.41 6.40 -10.18
N SER A 24 -2.80 5.25 -10.52
CA SER A 24 -2.94 4.67 -11.85
C SER A 24 -4.38 4.27 -12.16
N GLN A 25 -5.18 4.03 -11.14
CA GLN A 25 -6.60 3.67 -11.27
C GLN A 25 -7.52 4.89 -11.06
N GLY A 26 -6.95 6.08 -10.95
CA GLY A 26 -7.74 7.30 -10.73
C GLY A 26 -8.46 7.33 -9.39
N MET A 27 -7.96 6.61 -8.40
CA MET A 27 -8.62 6.43 -7.11
C MET A 27 -8.12 7.46 -6.10
N LYS A 28 -9.06 8.12 -5.41
CA LYS A 28 -8.73 9.03 -4.32
C LYS A 28 -8.49 8.24 -3.03
N GLN A 29 -7.77 8.86 -2.07
CA GLN A 29 -7.54 8.22 -0.77
C GLN A 29 -8.85 7.85 -0.07
N VAL A 30 -9.88 8.72 -0.14
CA VAL A 30 -11.18 8.42 0.48
C VAL A 30 -11.84 7.20 -0.14
N GLU A 31 -11.65 6.98 -1.44
CA GLU A 31 -12.20 5.81 -2.12
C GLU A 31 -11.48 4.54 -1.70
N LEU A 32 -10.15 4.59 -1.61
CA LEU A 32 -9.36 3.46 -1.12
C LEU A 32 -9.76 3.14 0.33
N LEU A 33 -9.91 4.16 1.15
CA LEU A 33 -10.30 4.00 2.55
C LEU A 33 -11.66 3.31 2.68
N ALA A 34 -12.64 3.72 1.87
CA ALA A 34 -13.96 3.10 1.88
C ALA A 34 -13.88 1.61 1.51
N LYS A 35 -13.05 1.26 0.53
CA LYS A 35 -12.86 -0.14 0.13
C LYS A 35 -12.17 -0.95 1.22
N LEU A 36 -11.20 -0.35 1.92
CA LEU A 36 -10.54 -0.99 3.06
C LEU A 36 -11.56 -1.28 4.17
N GLN A 37 -12.42 -0.32 4.48
CA GLN A 37 -13.46 -0.50 5.51
C GLN A 37 -14.41 -1.62 5.14
N LEU A 38 -14.81 -1.72 3.89
CA LEU A 38 -15.66 -2.82 3.41
C LEU A 38 -14.95 -4.17 3.53
N ALA A 39 -13.64 -4.18 3.44
CA ALA A 39 -12.83 -5.39 3.60
C ALA A 39 -12.53 -5.70 5.08
N GLY A 40 -13.08 -4.92 6.02
CA GLY A 40 -12.88 -5.15 7.44
C GLY A 40 -11.63 -4.49 8.00
N VAL A 41 -10.97 -3.63 7.24
CA VAL A 41 -9.76 -2.93 7.69
C VAL A 41 -10.14 -1.50 8.06
N ASP A 42 -10.13 -1.21 9.35
CA ASP A 42 -10.46 0.13 9.85
C ASP A 42 -9.21 1.01 9.84
N MET A 43 -9.29 2.12 9.11
CA MET A 43 -8.15 3.02 8.96
C MET A 43 -8.68 4.43 8.72
N SER A 44 -7.94 5.42 9.21
CA SER A 44 -8.29 6.85 9.00
C SER A 44 -7.49 7.42 7.83
N ILE A 45 -7.91 8.58 7.32
CA ILE A 45 -7.16 9.29 6.28
C ILE A 45 -5.73 9.62 6.74
N PRO A 46 -5.51 10.18 7.96
CA PRO A 46 -4.13 10.41 8.41
C PRO A 46 -3.30 9.13 8.44
N ALA A 47 -3.90 8.01 8.87
CA ALA A 47 -3.18 6.72 8.90
C ALA A 47 -2.81 6.25 7.49
N LEU A 48 -3.73 6.39 6.53
CA LEU A 48 -3.45 6.03 5.14
C LEU A 48 -2.36 6.92 4.55
N SER A 49 -2.39 8.22 4.84
CA SER A 49 -1.33 9.14 4.39
C SER A 49 0.03 8.74 4.94
N LEU A 50 0.11 8.36 6.20
CA LEU A 50 1.36 7.88 6.81
C LEU A 50 1.82 6.57 6.17
N LEU A 51 0.89 5.68 5.84
CA LEU A 51 1.19 4.42 5.16
C LEU A 51 1.79 4.69 3.79
N GLU A 52 1.12 5.52 2.99
CA GLU A 52 1.60 5.87 1.64
C GLU A 52 2.92 6.62 1.68
N GLY A 53 3.17 7.37 2.74
CA GLY A 53 4.44 8.06 2.96
C GLY A 53 5.53 7.20 3.57
N GLN A 54 5.26 5.91 3.78
CA GLN A 54 6.21 4.94 4.36
C GLN A 54 6.63 5.32 5.78
N LYS A 55 5.72 5.95 6.53
CA LYS A 55 5.99 6.48 7.87
C LYS A 55 5.27 5.72 8.99
N ARG A 56 4.57 4.63 8.66
CA ARG A 56 3.95 3.76 9.66
C ARG A 56 4.13 2.30 9.24
N PRO A 57 4.16 1.37 10.21
CA PRO A 57 4.16 -0.06 9.88
C PRO A 57 2.85 -0.48 9.21
N VAL A 58 2.91 -1.56 8.43
CA VAL A 58 1.75 -2.15 7.76
C VAL A 58 1.64 -3.59 8.24
N SER A 59 0.46 -3.97 8.73
CA SER A 59 0.20 -5.35 9.12
C SER A 59 0.00 -6.23 7.89
N ASP A 60 0.15 -7.54 8.07
CA ASP A 60 -0.09 -8.48 6.98
C ASP A 60 -1.56 -8.47 6.54
N ILE A 61 -2.49 -8.20 7.47
CA ILE A 61 -3.90 -8.08 7.17
C ILE A 61 -4.13 -6.87 6.23
N GLU A 62 -3.50 -5.73 6.55
CA GLU A 62 -3.57 -4.53 5.72
C GLU A 62 -2.95 -4.77 4.35
N LEU A 63 -1.79 -5.41 4.32
CA LEU A 63 -1.08 -5.73 3.08
C LEU A 63 -1.95 -6.60 2.16
N ASN A 64 -2.54 -7.64 2.71
CA ASN A 64 -3.40 -8.54 1.96
C ASN A 64 -4.61 -7.81 1.37
N ALA A 65 -5.27 -6.99 2.19
CA ALA A 65 -6.43 -6.21 1.73
C ALA A 65 -6.06 -5.22 0.63
N LEU A 66 -4.93 -4.53 0.78
CA LEU A 66 -4.45 -3.57 -0.23
C LEU A 66 -4.15 -4.26 -1.56
N ALA A 67 -3.52 -5.42 -1.52
CA ALA A 67 -3.24 -6.19 -2.75
C ALA A 67 -4.53 -6.55 -3.48
N ASP A 68 -5.53 -7.03 -2.75
CA ASP A 68 -6.82 -7.40 -3.33
C ASP A 68 -7.54 -6.18 -3.92
N ILE A 69 -7.64 -5.10 -3.14
CA ILE A 69 -8.38 -3.90 -3.54
C ILE A 69 -7.73 -3.22 -4.76
N LEU A 70 -6.41 -3.15 -4.76
CA LEU A 70 -5.67 -2.50 -5.84
C LEU A 70 -5.42 -3.44 -7.02
N ASN A 71 -5.82 -4.70 -6.89
CA ASN A 71 -5.65 -5.73 -7.93
C ASN A 71 -4.20 -5.87 -8.37
N VAL A 72 -3.32 -5.94 -7.39
CA VAL A 72 -1.88 -6.17 -7.59
C VAL A 72 -1.44 -7.33 -6.70
N SER A 73 -0.30 -7.92 -7.02
CA SER A 73 0.23 -8.99 -6.17
C SER A 73 0.91 -8.41 -4.93
N VAL A 74 0.94 -9.20 -3.87
CA VAL A 74 1.69 -8.86 -2.66
C VAL A 74 3.17 -8.70 -3.00
N ASP A 75 3.71 -9.57 -3.87
CA ASP A 75 5.11 -9.47 -4.29
C ASP A 75 5.41 -8.13 -4.96
N TRP A 76 4.50 -7.64 -5.80
CA TRP A 76 4.67 -6.34 -6.42
C TRP A 76 4.67 -5.21 -5.39
N LEU A 77 3.74 -5.25 -4.43
CA LEU A 77 3.70 -4.26 -3.36
C LEU A 77 4.97 -4.28 -2.54
N LEU A 78 5.52 -5.46 -2.29
CA LEU A 78 6.76 -5.62 -1.52
C LEU A 78 8.01 -5.32 -2.34
N CYS A 79 7.85 -4.85 -3.56
CA CYS A 79 8.97 -4.52 -4.47
C CYS A 79 9.84 -5.75 -4.78
N ARG A 80 9.24 -6.92 -4.80
CA ARG A 80 9.92 -8.18 -5.12
C ARG A 80 9.64 -8.65 -6.54
N GLN A 81 8.74 -7.95 -7.23
CA GLN A 81 8.33 -8.24 -8.60
C GLN A 81 8.29 -6.92 -9.36
N ASP A 82 8.96 -6.87 -10.50
CA ASP A 82 8.95 -5.70 -11.37
C ASP A 82 7.60 -5.59 -12.09
N PRO A 83 7.16 -4.36 -12.40
CA PRO A 83 5.93 -4.15 -13.15
C PRO A 83 5.96 -4.79 -14.52
#